data_61c874e242d91bfbe2f9f7a796204854
#
_entry.id   61c874e242d91bfbe2f9f7a796204854
#
_cell.length_a   1.000
_cell.length_b   1.000
_cell.length_c   1.000
_cell.angle_alpha   90.00
_cell.angle_beta   90.00
_cell.angle_gamma   90.00
#
_symmetry.space_group_name_H-M   'P 1'
#
loop_
_entity.id
_entity.type
_entity.pdbx_description
1 polymer ?
#
loop_
_entity_poly.entity_id
_entity_poly.type
_entity_poly.pdbx_seq_one_letter_code
_entity_poly.pdbx_strand_id
1 'polypeptide(L)'
;MDIQIDSREKARAIRKIIKTFDDAGVKHFSSKLLVGDYMSLDNPRLIIDRKQNLQELCGNVCQQHERCKRELLKAIDAGIQRVVLVEHGPDIQCLEDVWFWENPRKHEIRWRVVNGKREKYVVSTKAVDGKQLYKSLCTIHDRYNVRFEFCEKKNTGKEIIRILEGE
;
A
#
# COMPACT_ATOMS: atom_id res chain seq x y z
N MET A 1 -0.08 -14.90 -18.47
CA MET A 1 -0.31 -14.64 -17.01
C MET A 1 -1.78 -14.36 -16.76
N ASP A 2 -2.36 -14.96 -15.74
CA ASP A 2 -3.74 -14.70 -15.29
C ASP A 2 -3.68 -14.09 -13.88
N ILE A 3 -4.25 -12.89 -13.69
CA ILE A 3 -4.18 -12.16 -12.41
C ILE A 3 -5.48 -12.36 -11.61
N GLN A 4 -5.36 -12.86 -10.39
CA GLN A 4 -6.43 -12.84 -9.41
C GLN A 4 -6.39 -11.52 -8.62
N ILE A 5 -7.54 -10.86 -8.54
CA ILE A 5 -7.73 -9.60 -7.82
C ILE A 5 -8.59 -9.89 -6.60
N ASP A 6 -8.19 -9.40 -5.42
CA ASP A 6 -9.00 -9.59 -4.23
C ASP A 6 -10.38 -8.95 -4.36
N SER A 7 -11.41 -9.72 -4.00
CA SER A 7 -12.81 -9.27 -4.11
C SER A 7 -13.16 -8.09 -3.19
N ARG A 8 -12.28 -7.73 -2.23
CA ARG A 8 -12.42 -6.56 -1.37
C ARG A 8 -11.98 -5.26 -2.04
N GLU A 9 -11.24 -5.35 -3.18
CA GLU A 9 -10.86 -4.17 -3.96
C GLU A 9 -12.11 -3.51 -4.58
N LYS A 10 -12.27 -2.21 -4.34
CA LYS A 10 -13.43 -1.46 -4.84
C LYS A 10 -13.28 -1.22 -6.35
N ALA A 11 -14.21 -1.71 -7.16
CA ALA A 11 -14.19 -1.60 -8.62
C ALA A 11 -13.89 -0.18 -9.13
N ARG A 12 -14.46 0.86 -8.47
CA ARG A 12 -14.19 2.26 -8.81
C ARG A 12 -12.72 2.66 -8.61
N ALA A 13 -12.07 2.13 -7.57
CA ALA A 13 -10.69 2.48 -7.22
C ALA A 13 -9.68 1.86 -8.19
N ILE A 14 -9.99 0.67 -8.74
CA ILE A 14 -9.09 -0.10 -9.60
C ILE A 14 -9.41 0.00 -11.10
N ARG A 15 -10.37 0.82 -11.50
CA ARG A 15 -10.82 0.93 -12.90
C ARG A 15 -9.68 1.18 -13.89
N LYS A 16 -8.70 2.04 -13.53
CA LYS A 16 -7.55 2.33 -14.40
C LYS A 16 -6.57 1.16 -14.46
N ILE A 17 -6.44 0.41 -13.37
CA ILE A 17 -5.61 -0.79 -13.29
C ILE A 17 -6.19 -1.86 -14.21
N ILE A 18 -7.50 -2.12 -14.10
CA ILE A 18 -8.23 -3.05 -14.98
C ILE A 18 -8.03 -2.68 -16.44
N LYS A 19 -8.23 -1.39 -16.78
CA LYS A 19 -7.98 -0.94 -18.16
C LYS A 19 -6.55 -1.24 -18.63
N THR A 20 -5.55 -1.07 -17.76
CA THR A 20 -4.15 -1.40 -18.11
C THR A 20 -3.97 -2.89 -18.36
N PHE A 21 -4.63 -3.76 -17.59
CA PHE A 21 -4.60 -5.21 -17.80
C PHE A 21 -5.24 -5.58 -19.14
N ASP A 22 -6.43 -5.01 -19.46
CA ASP A 22 -7.12 -5.20 -20.73
C ASP A 22 -6.26 -4.76 -21.91
N ASP A 23 -5.68 -3.55 -21.83
CA ASP A 23 -4.82 -2.98 -22.89
C ASP A 23 -3.54 -3.83 -23.09
N ALA A 24 -3.05 -4.51 -22.07
CA ALA A 24 -1.89 -5.41 -22.12
C ALA A 24 -2.27 -6.88 -22.49
N GLY A 25 -3.55 -7.18 -22.67
CA GLY A 25 -4.02 -8.54 -22.94
C GLY A 25 -3.86 -9.52 -21.77
N VAL A 26 -3.73 -8.99 -20.54
CA VAL A 26 -3.61 -9.78 -19.32
C VAL A 26 -5.01 -10.17 -18.83
N LYS A 27 -5.25 -11.47 -18.71
CA LYS A 27 -6.51 -11.98 -18.17
C LYS A 27 -6.57 -11.72 -16.67
N HIS A 28 -7.76 -11.40 -16.17
CA HIS A 28 -7.96 -11.14 -14.76
C HIS A 28 -9.37 -11.55 -14.30
N PHE A 29 -9.50 -11.86 -13.03
CA PHE A 29 -10.77 -12.18 -12.39
C PHE A 29 -10.75 -11.80 -10.91
N SER A 30 -11.93 -11.58 -10.34
CA SER A 30 -12.07 -11.22 -8.93
C SER A 30 -12.45 -12.44 -8.10
N SER A 31 -11.65 -12.71 -7.05
CA SER A 31 -11.91 -13.73 -6.05
C SER A 31 -11.19 -13.37 -4.76
N LYS A 32 -11.60 -13.96 -3.62
CA LYS A 32 -11.00 -13.66 -2.32
C LYS A 32 -9.58 -14.22 -2.23
N LEU A 33 -8.62 -13.36 -1.88
CA LEU A 33 -7.25 -13.74 -1.54
C LEU A 33 -7.09 -13.98 -0.04
N LEU A 34 -6.14 -14.83 0.32
CA LEU A 34 -5.75 -15.06 1.72
C LEU A 34 -5.17 -13.79 2.34
N VAL A 35 -4.27 -13.15 1.61
CA VAL A 35 -3.60 -11.87 1.95
C VAL A 35 -3.37 -11.06 0.68
N GLY A 36 -3.20 -9.74 0.80
CA GLY A 36 -2.90 -8.82 -0.31
C GLY A 36 -4.08 -8.60 -1.26
N ASP A 37 -3.78 -8.00 -2.41
CA ASP A 37 -4.77 -7.49 -3.36
C ASP A 37 -4.65 -8.09 -4.77
N TYR A 38 -3.43 -8.47 -5.20
CA TYR A 38 -3.15 -9.03 -6.54
C TYR A 38 -2.20 -10.21 -6.47
N MET A 39 -2.47 -11.24 -7.27
CA MET A 39 -1.67 -12.46 -7.37
C MET A 39 -1.70 -12.99 -8.80
N SER A 40 -0.58 -13.49 -9.32
CA SER A 40 -0.57 -14.28 -10.55
C SER A 40 -0.83 -15.76 -10.26
N LEU A 41 -1.65 -16.43 -11.09
CA LEU A 41 -1.83 -17.88 -11.01
C LEU A 41 -0.54 -18.64 -11.37
N ASP A 42 0.33 -18.03 -12.16
CA ASP A 42 1.62 -18.63 -12.57
C ASP A 42 2.63 -18.65 -11.39
N ASN A 43 2.48 -17.71 -10.43
CA ASN A 43 3.29 -17.65 -9.22
C ASN A 43 2.44 -17.27 -7.98
N PRO A 44 1.68 -18.21 -7.40
CA PRO A 44 0.78 -17.93 -6.28
C PRO A 44 1.51 -17.63 -4.96
N ARG A 45 2.86 -17.73 -4.95
CA ARG A 45 3.68 -17.38 -3.79
C ARG A 45 4.15 -15.93 -3.80
N LEU A 46 3.82 -15.14 -4.82
CA LEU A 46 4.11 -13.71 -4.89
C LEU A 46 2.80 -12.94 -4.88
N ILE A 47 2.61 -12.11 -3.87
CA ILE A 47 1.39 -11.31 -3.69
C ILE A 47 1.75 -9.83 -3.56
N ILE A 48 0.95 -8.99 -4.24
CA ILE A 48 1.04 -7.55 -4.11
C ILE A 48 -0.07 -7.05 -3.18
N ASP A 49 0.31 -6.20 -2.23
CA ASP A 49 -0.58 -5.42 -1.38
C ASP A 49 -0.46 -3.94 -1.78
N ARG A 50 -1.50 -3.38 -2.40
CA ARG A 50 -1.50 -2.02 -2.93
C ARG A 50 -1.89 -1.02 -1.86
N LYS A 51 -1.14 0.07 -1.77
CA LYS A 51 -1.45 1.23 -0.92
C LYS A 51 -1.63 2.47 -1.77
N GLN A 52 -2.73 3.17 -1.59
CA GLN A 52 -3.07 4.36 -2.40
C GLN A 52 -2.19 5.57 -2.09
N ASN A 53 -1.44 5.55 -0.99
CA ASN A 53 -0.48 6.57 -0.60
C ASN A 53 0.29 6.16 0.66
N LEU A 54 1.32 6.94 1.00
CA LEU A 54 2.10 6.74 2.24
C LEU A 54 1.30 6.96 3.53
N GLN A 55 0.24 7.77 3.51
CA GLN A 55 -0.62 7.94 4.69
C GLN A 55 -1.36 6.65 5.03
N GLU A 56 -1.86 5.93 4.03
CA GLU A 56 -2.51 4.63 4.22
C GLU A 56 -1.51 3.62 4.77
N LEU A 57 -0.32 3.52 4.16
CA LEU A 57 0.75 2.65 4.65
C LEU A 57 1.12 2.98 6.09
N CYS A 58 1.32 4.25 6.41
CA CYS A 58 1.63 4.72 7.77
C CYS A 58 0.52 4.33 8.77
N GLY A 59 -0.74 4.50 8.39
CA GLY A 59 -1.88 4.07 9.21
C GLY A 59 -1.89 2.58 9.49
N ASN A 60 -1.60 1.76 8.48
CA ASN A 60 -1.54 0.30 8.62
C ASN A 60 -0.37 -0.14 9.54
N VAL A 61 0.81 0.42 9.33
CA VAL A 61 2.03 0.05 10.07
C VAL A 61 2.03 0.58 11.50
N CYS A 62 1.59 1.82 11.71
CA CYS A 62 1.75 2.51 13.00
C CYS A 62 0.49 2.48 13.87
N GLN A 63 -0.71 2.55 13.28
CA GLN A 63 -1.97 2.58 14.03
C GLN A 63 -2.66 1.22 14.11
N GLN A 64 -2.50 0.38 13.08
CA GLN A 64 -3.08 -0.97 13.02
C GLN A 64 -2.00 -2.06 13.12
N HIS A 65 -0.98 -1.80 13.90
CA HIS A 65 0.23 -2.63 14.02
C HIS A 65 -0.07 -4.13 14.24
N GLU A 66 -0.95 -4.46 15.18
CA GLU A 66 -1.29 -5.86 15.49
C GLU A 66 -2.00 -6.57 14.32
N ARG A 67 -2.84 -5.83 13.58
CA ARG A 67 -3.48 -6.36 12.38
C ARG A 67 -2.47 -6.59 11.27
N CYS A 68 -1.63 -5.61 11.02
CA CYS A 68 -0.56 -5.69 10.04
C CYS A 68 0.37 -6.88 10.34
N LYS A 69 0.81 -7.04 11.58
CA LYS A 69 1.64 -8.16 12.03
C LYS A 69 0.97 -9.52 11.78
N ARG A 70 -0.32 -9.67 12.10
CA ARG A 70 -1.05 -10.93 11.85
C ARG A 70 -1.12 -11.26 10.35
N GLU A 71 -1.30 -10.26 9.48
CA GLU A 71 -1.32 -10.47 8.03
C GLU A 71 0.07 -10.85 7.49
N LEU A 72 1.13 -10.27 8.04
CA LEU A 72 2.51 -10.62 7.71
C LEU A 72 2.85 -12.05 8.12
N LEU A 73 2.49 -12.46 9.32
CA LEU A 73 2.71 -13.83 9.81
C LEU A 73 1.94 -14.86 8.96
N LYS A 74 0.69 -14.57 8.60
CA LYS A 74 -0.07 -15.44 7.70
C LYS A 74 0.58 -15.62 6.34
N ALA A 75 1.20 -14.57 5.79
CA ALA A 75 1.91 -14.67 4.53
C ALA A 75 3.15 -15.58 4.66
N ILE A 76 3.92 -15.42 5.74
CA ILE A 76 5.09 -16.25 6.03
C ILE A 76 4.69 -17.72 6.20
N ASP A 77 3.68 -17.99 7.03
CA ASP A 77 3.19 -19.36 7.31
C ASP A 77 2.72 -20.06 6.02
N ALA A 78 2.19 -19.29 5.07
CA ALA A 78 1.78 -19.79 3.76
C ALA A 78 2.93 -19.84 2.72
N GLY A 79 4.15 -19.45 3.08
CA GLY A 79 5.29 -19.37 2.16
C GLY A 79 5.11 -18.33 1.06
N ILE A 80 4.39 -17.23 1.36
CA ILE A 80 4.06 -16.16 0.42
C ILE A 80 5.02 -14.99 0.62
N GLN A 81 5.70 -14.60 -0.46
CA GLN A 81 6.44 -13.33 -0.54
C GLN A 81 5.46 -12.19 -0.78
N ARG A 82 5.54 -11.16 0.04
CA ARG A 82 4.68 -9.98 -0.06
C ARG A 82 5.46 -8.79 -0.62
N VAL A 83 4.88 -8.16 -1.63
CA VAL A 83 5.33 -6.86 -2.15
C VAL A 83 4.28 -5.83 -1.79
N VAL A 84 4.67 -4.77 -1.10
CA VAL A 84 3.80 -3.62 -0.83
C VAL A 84 4.07 -2.57 -1.90
N LEU A 85 3.12 -2.39 -2.81
CA LEU A 85 3.18 -1.38 -3.87
C LEU A 85 2.46 -0.11 -3.43
N VAL A 86 3.22 0.97 -3.28
CA VAL A 86 2.73 2.26 -2.77
C VAL A 86 2.59 3.26 -3.90
N GLU A 87 1.37 3.76 -4.11
CA GLU A 87 1.12 4.86 -5.03
C GLU A 87 1.59 6.18 -4.39
N HIS A 88 2.52 6.90 -5.03
CA HIS A 88 2.98 8.20 -4.57
C HIS A 88 3.36 9.12 -5.75
N GLY A 89 3.68 10.36 -5.45
CA GLY A 89 4.24 11.29 -6.44
C GLY A 89 5.68 10.93 -6.82
N PRO A 90 6.27 11.69 -7.77
CA PRO A 90 7.60 11.39 -8.29
C PRO A 90 8.74 11.62 -7.30
N ASP A 91 8.44 12.21 -6.15
CA ASP A 91 9.38 12.51 -5.06
C ASP A 91 9.72 11.31 -4.17
N ILE A 92 8.94 10.22 -4.25
CA ILE A 92 9.18 8.97 -3.53
C ILE A 92 9.21 7.82 -4.53
N GLN A 93 10.40 7.31 -4.82
CA GLN A 93 10.64 6.25 -5.79
C GLN A 93 11.25 4.98 -5.17
N CYS A 94 11.85 5.11 -4.00
CA CYS A 94 12.45 4.00 -3.26
C CYS A 94 12.18 4.13 -1.75
N LEU A 95 12.56 3.10 -1.00
CA LEU A 95 12.33 3.06 0.43
C LEU A 95 13.06 4.19 1.17
N GLU A 96 14.25 4.55 0.71
CA GLU A 96 15.10 5.58 1.28
C GLU A 96 14.46 6.98 1.19
N ASP A 97 13.71 7.25 0.13
CA ASP A 97 13.02 8.53 -0.07
C ASP A 97 11.94 8.76 1.01
N VAL A 98 11.39 7.69 1.60
CA VAL A 98 10.40 7.78 2.69
C VAL A 98 10.95 8.54 3.89
N TRP A 99 12.27 8.56 4.08
CA TRP A 99 12.92 9.33 5.15
C TRP A 99 12.56 10.82 5.11
N PHE A 100 12.38 11.36 3.91
CA PHE A 100 12.10 12.79 3.67
C PHE A 100 10.60 13.08 3.57
N TRP A 101 9.74 12.05 3.65
CA TRP A 101 8.30 12.24 3.54
C TRP A 101 7.75 13.08 4.70
N GLU A 102 7.00 14.10 4.34
CA GLU A 102 6.24 14.91 5.30
C GLU A 102 4.81 14.40 5.40
N ASN A 103 4.42 13.95 6.59
CA ASN A 103 3.07 13.44 6.81
C ASN A 103 2.06 14.60 6.78
N PRO A 104 1.14 14.63 5.79
CA PRO A 104 0.18 15.72 5.66
C PRO A 104 -0.72 15.92 6.90
N ARG A 105 -0.87 14.91 7.74
CA ARG A 105 -1.64 15.01 9.00
C ARG A 105 -1.06 16.01 9.98
N LYS A 106 0.22 16.34 9.91
CA LYS A 106 0.85 17.36 10.76
C LYS A 106 0.29 18.75 10.49
N HIS A 107 -0.19 18.98 9.28
CA HIS A 107 -0.70 20.28 8.83
C HIS A 107 -2.20 20.24 8.53
N GLU A 108 -2.86 19.09 8.75
CA GLU A 108 -4.30 18.93 8.51
C GLU A 108 -5.10 19.74 9.52
N ILE A 109 -5.82 20.75 9.04
CA ILE A 109 -6.69 21.59 9.84
C ILE A 109 -8.13 21.12 9.67
N ARG A 110 -8.81 20.89 10.78
CA ARG A 110 -10.26 20.61 10.82
C ARG A 110 -10.98 21.64 11.68
N TRP A 111 -12.28 21.68 11.51
CA TRP A 111 -13.17 22.50 12.32
C TRP A 111 -13.86 21.65 13.38
N ARG A 112 -13.96 22.17 14.58
CA ARG A 112 -14.80 21.62 15.66
C ARG A 112 -15.68 22.71 16.24
N VAL A 113 -16.78 22.33 16.86
CA VAL A 113 -17.63 23.25 17.62
C VAL A 113 -17.30 23.08 19.10
N VAL A 114 -16.85 24.15 19.74
CA VAL A 114 -16.57 24.21 21.18
C VAL A 114 -17.39 25.36 21.75
N ASN A 115 -18.26 25.09 22.72
CA ASN A 115 -19.14 26.08 23.36
C ASN A 115 -19.95 26.90 22.34
N GLY A 116 -20.47 26.24 21.28
CA GLY A 116 -21.26 26.89 20.22
C GLY A 116 -20.45 27.71 19.21
N LYS A 117 -19.13 27.82 19.34
CA LYS A 117 -18.25 28.52 18.41
C LYS A 117 -17.46 27.55 17.55
N ARG A 118 -17.30 27.86 16.26
CA ARG A 118 -16.44 27.11 15.34
C ARG A 118 -14.97 27.48 15.55
N GLU A 119 -14.15 26.50 15.86
CA GLU A 119 -12.72 26.68 16.05
C GLU A 119 -11.93 25.77 15.09
N LYS A 120 -10.84 26.30 14.55
CA LYS A 120 -9.86 25.52 13.78
C LYS A 120 -8.94 24.77 14.75
N TYR A 121 -8.61 23.53 14.44
CA TYR A 121 -7.59 22.78 15.16
C TYR A 121 -6.76 21.93 14.21
N VAL A 122 -5.51 21.69 14.56
CA VAL A 122 -4.62 20.76 13.85
C VAL A 122 -4.94 19.35 14.32
N VAL A 123 -5.19 18.45 13.36
CA VAL A 123 -5.67 17.08 13.63
C VAL A 123 -4.67 16.28 14.46
N SER A 124 -3.37 16.42 14.15
CA SER A 124 -2.33 15.74 14.92
C SER A 124 -0.97 16.41 14.75
N THR A 125 -0.51 17.05 15.81
CA THR A 125 0.87 17.58 15.88
C THR A 125 1.91 16.47 16.10
N LYS A 126 1.47 15.28 16.53
CA LYS A 126 2.30 14.09 16.82
C LYS A 126 2.17 13.00 15.73
N ALA A 127 1.76 13.38 14.52
CA ALA A 127 1.69 12.42 13.42
C ALA A 127 3.10 11.86 13.13
N VAL A 128 3.16 10.56 12.87
CA VAL A 128 4.40 9.86 12.49
C VAL A 128 5.05 10.57 11.31
N ASP A 129 6.34 10.87 11.42
CA ASP A 129 7.11 11.48 10.33
C ASP A 129 7.76 10.43 9.42
N GLY A 130 8.38 10.92 8.33
CA GLY A 130 9.03 10.06 7.36
C GLY A 130 10.15 9.22 7.97
N LYS A 131 10.94 9.78 8.88
CA LYS A 131 12.04 9.06 9.56
C LYS A 131 11.55 7.90 10.40
N GLN A 132 10.46 8.11 11.15
CA GLN A 132 9.83 7.07 11.96
C GLN A 132 9.21 5.98 11.09
N LEU A 133 8.51 6.40 10.01
CA LEU A 133 7.93 5.46 9.05
C LEU A 133 9.01 4.63 8.38
N TYR A 134 10.06 5.25 7.84
CA TYR A 134 11.19 4.58 7.21
C TYR A 134 11.78 3.47 8.11
N LYS A 135 12.10 3.79 9.37
CA LYS A 135 12.62 2.81 10.33
C LYS A 135 11.67 1.63 10.55
N SER A 136 10.37 1.90 10.60
CA SER A 136 9.36 0.86 10.74
C SER A 136 9.29 -0.04 9.50
N LEU A 137 9.40 0.54 8.30
CA LEU A 137 9.40 -0.20 7.05
C LEU A 137 10.67 -1.06 6.89
N CYS A 138 11.86 -0.55 7.26
CA CYS A 138 13.09 -1.33 7.31
C CYS A 138 12.95 -2.53 8.26
N THR A 139 12.37 -2.32 9.45
CA THR A 139 12.13 -3.42 10.39
C THR A 139 11.18 -4.48 9.80
N ILE A 140 10.15 -4.07 9.07
CA ILE A 140 9.21 -4.98 8.41
C ILE A 140 9.91 -5.72 7.26
N HIS A 141 10.69 -5.02 6.45
CA HIS A 141 11.51 -5.61 5.40
C HIS A 141 12.40 -6.72 5.95
N ASP A 142 13.20 -6.41 6.98
CA ASP A 142 14.18 -7.32 7.54
C ASP A 142 13.55 -8.53 8.25
N ARG A 143 12.46 -8.32 8.99
CA ARG A 143 11.82 -9.39 9.78
C ARG A 143 10.90 -10.29 9.01
N TYR A 144 10.21 -9.75 8.01
CA TYR A 144 9.12 -10.45 7.33
C TYR A 144 9.36 -10.63 5.83
N ASN A 145 10.55 -10.29 5.35
CA ASN A 145 10.93 -10.36 3.93
C ASN A 145 9.90 -9.66 3.01
N VAL A 146 9.39 -8.50 3.46
CA VAL A 146 8.47 -7.67 2.68
C VAL A 146 9.26 -6.73 1.79
N ARG A 147 8.97 -6.73 0.51
CA ARG A 147 9.52 -5.78 -0.46
C ARG A 147 8.61 -4.57 -0.57
N PHE A 148 9.17 -3.37 -0.57
CA PHE A 148 8.44 -2.12 -0.79
C PHE A 148 8.81 -1.55 -2.16
N GLU A 149 7.80 -1.31 -2.99
CA GLU A 149 7.90 -0.73 -4.31
C GLU A 149 7.05 0.54 -4.37
N PHE A 150 7.49 1.52 -5.14
CA PHE A 150 6.83 2.81 -5.23
C PHE A 150 6.55 3.16 -6.68
N CYS A 151 5.40 3.75 -6.94
CA CYS A 151 5.07 4.21 -8.29
C CYS A 151 4.09 5.38 -8.28
N GLU A 152 4.09 6.15 -9.37
CA GLU A 152 3.01 7.08 -9.61
C GLU A 152 1.71 6.33 -9.92
N LYS A 153 0.60 6.83 -9.42
CA LYS A 153 -0.74 6.25 -9.59
C LYS A 153 -1.13 5.90 -11.03
N LYS A 154 -0.62 6.65 -12.01
CA LYS A 154 -0.87 6.36 -13.43
C LYS A 154 -0.19 5.08 -13.92
N ASN A 155 0.87 4.64 -13.23
CA ASN A 155 1.69 3.48 -13.59
C ASN A 155 1.33 2.22 -12.82
N THR A 156 0.45 2.29 -11.80
CA THR A 156 0.15 1.16 -10.89
C THR A 156 -0.15 -0.14 -11.62
N GLY A 157 -0.99 -0.10 -12.67
CA GLY A 157 -1.33 -1.32 -13.43
C GLY A 157 -0.12 -1.95 -14.13
N LYS A 158 0.78 -1.13 -14.67
CA LYS A 158 2.03 -1.60 -15.31
C LYS A 158 2.97 -2.21 -14.29
N GLU A 159 3.12 -1.56 -13.13
CA GLU A 159 3.97 -2.07 -12.04
C GLU A 159 3.47 -3.39 -11.47
N ILE A 160 2.14 -3.55 -11.34
CA ILE A 160 1.56 -4.83 -10.92
C ILE A 160 1.94 -5.94 -11.90
N ILE A 161 1.82 -5.70 -13.22
CA ILE A 161 2.20 -6.68 -14.25
C ILE A 161 3.70 -7.00 -14.11
N ARG A 162 4.57 -5.98 -14.11
CA ARG A 162 6.03 -6.12 -14.01
C ARG A 162 6.44 -6.96 -12.79
N ILE A 163 5.92 -6.62 -11.62
CA ILE A 163 6.23 -7.33 -10.37
C ILE A 163 5.77 -8.79 -10.43
N LEU A 164 4.57 -9.06 -10.95
CA LEU A 164 4.02 -10.42 -11.02
C LEU A 164 4.68 -11.27 -12.11
N GLU A 165 5.32 -10.67 -13.10
CA GLU A 165 6.17 -11.34 -14.11
C GLU A 165 7.56 -11.67 -13.55
N GLY A 166 7.95 -11.11 -12.40
CA GLY A 166 9.21 -11.40 -11.74
C GLY A 166 10.36 -10.50 -12.18
N GLU A 167 10.05 -9.32 -12.73
CA GLU A 167 11.03 -8.32 -13.14
C GLU A 167 11.33 -7.29 -12.02
#